data_55b1c12c73d323f6a4882e31d7a0e39b
#
_entry.id   55b1c12c73d323f6a4882e31d7a0e39b
#
_cell.length_a   1.000
_cell.length_b   1.000
_cell.length_c   1.000
_cell.angle_alpha   90.00
_cell.angle_beta   90.00
_cell.angle_gamma   90.00
#
_symmetry.space_group_name_H-M   'P 1'
#
loop_
_entity.id
_entity.type
_entity.pdbx_description
1 polymer ?
#
loop_
_entity_poly.entity_id
_entity_poly.type
_entity_poly.pdbx_seq_one_letter_code
_entity_poly.pdbx_strand_id
1 'polypeptide(L)'
;MRVLILAATTGGGHMRAADALKEYILSQDENAEIKIEDVIEYISPFVNKAVTGGYVYMAKNTPTMYGTFYKSIDDENSPVNRTVEMVTVSFKKRLMPLIEEFKPDIIVTTHSLATELYASLKKLLGLKIPIISILTDFAIHQTYIYEGVDAYVVSSRKMVDDLVNRGVERVRVYPYGIPVKQEFYKEIDRLTAFESEGLDPELPTILIMAGSFGVTDILKIYHKIVKSPEDFQIIVITGKNEKLYDNFERYLKRITSKNTRAEINEIIKPNSKKRRRIASKPTKLLYFTNEVEKYMHMADLIVTKPGGLTVTEAISVGLPMAIFKAIPGQEEQNADFLVNKNMAVRLEKDKTCTTMITRLLREPDRLDGMKKSIREFSKGNSAKNIYILMQELIDRNK
;
A
#
# COMPACT_ATOMS: atom_id res chain seq x y z
N MET A 1 -4.54 -25.98 -12.29
CA MET A 1 -4.89 -25.76 -10.85
C MET A 1 -6.01 -24.73 -10.76
N ARG A 2 -6.94 -24.88 -9.79
CA ARG A 2 -8.10 -23.98 -9.58
C ARG A 2 -7.88 -23.20 -8.30
N VAL A 3 -7.74 -21.88 -8.39
CA VAL A 3 -7.41 -21.00 -7.26
C VAL A 3 -8.54 -20.02 -7.02
N LEU A 4 -9.13 -20.05 -5.82
CA LEU A 4 -10.10 -19.03 -5.39
C LEU A 4 -9.38 -18.04 -4.46
N ILE A 5 -9.30 -16.77 -4.89
CA ILE A 5 -8.72 -15.70 -4.09
C ILE A 5 -9.85 -14.86 -3.51
N LEU A 6 -9.96 -14.84 -2.19
CA LEU A 6 -10.94 -14.05 -1.46
C LEU A 6 -10.28 -12.76 -0.95
N ALA A 7 -10.65 -11.64 -1.52
CA ALA A 7 -10.13 -10.32 -1.20
C ALA A 7 -11.23 -9.38 -0.71
N ALA A 8 -10.91 -8.10 -0.53
CA ALA A 8 -11.88 -7.05 -0.25
C ALA A 8 -11.42 -5.71 -0.85
N THR A 9 -12.38 -4.90 -1.29
CA THR A 9 -12.11 -3.57 -1.86
C THR A 9 -11.80 -2.50 -0.81
N THR A 10 -11.84 -2.85 0.47
CA THR A 10 -11.43 -1.95 1.56
C THR A 10 -9.96 -1.57 1.42
N GLY A 11 -9.66 -0.33 1.05
CA GLY A 11 -8.29 0.18 0.93
C GLY A 11 -7.59 -0.05 -0.41
N GLY A 12 -8.09 -0.92 -1.27
CA GLY A 12 -7.51 -1.22 -2.59
C GLY A 12 -6.21 -2.04 -2.59
N GLY A 13 -5.53 -2.21 -1.45
CA GLY A 13 -4.31 -3.01 -1.33
C GLY A 13 -4.55 -4.50 -1.49
N HIS A 14 -5.60 -5.00 -0.85
CA HIS A 14 -5.96 -6.43 -0.86
C HIS A 14 -6.24 -6.96 -2.27
N MET A 15 -7.02 -6.21 -3.06
CA MET A 15 -7.34 -6.57 -4.45
C MET A 15 -6.08 -6.55 -5.33
N ARG A 16 -5.22 -5.53 -5.21
CA ARG A 16 -3.98 -5.45 -5.99
C ARG A 16 -2.98 -6.56 -5.63
N ALA A 17 -2.92 -6.99 -4.36
CA ALA A 17 -2.13 -8.14 -3.97
C ALA A 17 -2.68 -9.44 -4.58
N ALA A 18 -4.01 -9.58 -4.62
CA ALA A 18 -4.69 -10.69 -5.29
C ALA A 18 -4.42 -10.68 -6.81
N ASP A 19 -4.51 -9.52 -7.47
CA ASP A 19 -4.21 -9.37 -8.90
C ASP A 19 -2.76 -9.71 -9.22
N ALA A 20 -1.80 -9.23 -8.41
CA ALA A 20 -0.39 -9.53 -8.60
C ALA A 20 -0.08 -11.05 -8.47
N LEU A 21 -0.73 -11.73 -7.52
CA LEU A 21 -0.61 -13.17 -7.37
C LEU A 21 -1.22 -13.91 -8.58
N LYS A 22 -2.42 -13.48 -9.03
CA LYS A 22 -3.07 -14.03 -10.23
C LYS A 22 -2.19 -13.89 -11.47
N GLU A 23 -1.66 -12.69 -11.73
CA GLU A 23 -0.77 -12.44 -12.87
C GLU A 23 0.46 -13.37 -12.82
N TYR A 24 1.05 -13.56 -11.65
CA TYR A 24 2.17 -14.48 -11.47
C TYR A 24 1.78 -15.92 -11.76
N ILE A 25 0.68 -16.44 -11.19
CA ILE A 25 0.23 -17.82 -11.40
C ILE A 25 0.00 -18.08 -12.89
N LEU A 26 -0.71 -17.18 -13.59
CA LEU A 26 -0.98 -17.30 -15.01
C LEU A 26 0.30 -17.26 -15.87
N SER A 27 1.33 -16.56 -15.43
CA SER A 27 2.64 -16.56 -16.11
C SER A 27 3.40 -17.89 -15.95
N GLN A 28 3.05 -18.71 -14.96
CA GLN A 28 3.68 -20.04 -14.71
C GLN A 28 2.81 -21.21 -15.21
N ASP A 29 1.50 -21.05 -15.19
CA ASP A 29 0.51 -22.06 -15.62
C ASP A 29 -0.65 -21.36 -16.33
N GLU A 30 -0.58 -21.29 -17.66
CA GLU A 30 -1.61 -20.67 -18.51
C GLU A 30 -2.97 -21.37 -18.41
N ASN A 31 -3.01 -22.63 -17.99
CA ASN A 31 -4.22 -23.41 -17.80
C ASN A 31 -4.80 -23.30 -16.38
N ALA A 32 -4.19 -22.50 -15.49
CA ALA A 32 -4.74 -22.28 -14.17
C ALA A 32 -6.05 -21.50 -14.26
N GLU A 33 -7.09 -21.99 -13.58
CA GLU A 33 -8.34 -21.27 -13.40
C GLU A 33 -8.28 -20.45 -12.10
N ILE A 34 -8.35 -19.12 -12.21
CA ILE A 34 -8.24 -18.23 -11.06
C ILE A 34 -9.45 -17.31 -10.98
N LYS A 35 -10.18 -17.41 -9.86
CA LYS A 35 -11.27 -16.49 -9.54
C LYS A 35 -10.87 -15.61 -8.37
N ILE A 36 -10.94 -14.28 -8.54
CA ILE A 36 -10.83 -13.31 -7.46
C ILE A 36 -12.24 -12.84 -7.14
N GLU A 37 -12.60 -12.89 -5.85
CA GLU A 37 -13.91 -12.47 -5.38
C GLU A 37 -13.78 -11.43 -4.26
N ASP A 38 -14.51 -10.33 -4.35
CA ASP A 38 -14.70 -9.42 -3.21
C ASP A 38 -15.66 -10.07 -2.22
N VAL A 39 -15.11 -10.62 -1.16
CA VAL A 39 -15.88 -11.39 -0.19
C VAL A 39 -16.98 -10.56 0.49
N ILE A 40 -16.75 -9.27 0.71
CA ILE A 40 -17.73 -8.39 1.37
C ILE A 40 -18.90 -8.10 0.43
N GLU A 41 -18.61 -7.82 -0.84
CA GLU A 41 -19.64 -7.60 -1.86
C GLU A 41 -20.43 -8.88 -2.12
N TYR A 42 -19.72 -10.03 -2.21
CA TYR A 42 -20.34 -11.32 -2.47
C TYR A 42 -21.31 -11.75 -1.36
N ILE A 43 -20.93 -11.62 -0.08
CA ILE A 43 -21.80 -12.04 1.02
C ILE A 43 -22.94 -11.07 1.29
N SER A 44 -22.74 -9.77 1.09
CA SER A 44 -23.76 -8.74 1.25
C SER A 44 -23.36 -7.39 0.68
N PRO A 45 -23.90 -6.99 -0.49
CA PRO A 45 -23.68 -5.66 -1.05
C PRO A 45 -24.10 -4.53 -0.10
N PHE A 46 -25.09 -4.74 0.75
CA PHE A 46 -25.51 -3.76 1.76
C PHE A 46 -24.45 -3.59 2.86
N VAL A 47 -23.92 -4.71 3.37
CA VAL A 47 -22.83 -4.70 4.37
C VAL A 47 -21.57 -4.05 3.78
N ASN A 48 -21.26 -4.31 2.51
CA ASN A 48 -20.14 -3.67 1.84
C ASN A 48 -20.23 -2.15 1.87
N LYS A 49 -21.38 -1.58 1.50
CA LYS A 49 -21.60 -0.11 1.56
C LYS A 49 -21.45 0.42 2.99
N ALA A 50 -21.99 -0.28 3.99
CA ALA A 50 -21.90 0.15 5.39
C ALA A 50 -20.48 0.05 5.94
N VAL A 51 -19.77 -1.06 5.69
CA VAL A 51 -18.41 -1.30 6.19
C VAL A 51 -17.41 -0.39 5.47
N THR A 52 -17.41 -0.39 4.14
CA THR A 52 -16.46 0.44 3.35
C THR A 52 -16.74 1.93 3.55
N GLY A 53 -18.01 2.35 3.54
CA GLY A 53 -18.40 3.72 3.78
C GLY A 53 -18.08 4.18 5.22
N GLY A 54 -18.39 3.34 6.21
CA GLY A 54 -18.08 3.60 7.62
C GLY A 54 -16.57 3.66 7.87
N TYR A 55 -15.80 2.73 7.32
CA TYR A 55 -14.34 2.74 7.38
C TYR A 55 -13.75 4.04 6.82
N VAL A 56 -14.11 4.39 5.58
CA VAL A 56 -13.62 5.61 4.92
C VAL A 56 -14.03 6.86 5.68
N TYR A 57 -15.26 6.91 6.19
CA TYR A 57 -15.76 8.04 6.99
C TYR A 57 -14.98 8.19 8.30
N MET A 58 -14.82 7.12 9.08
CA MET A 58 -14.08 7.15 10.35
C MET A 58 -12.60 7.48 10.13
N ALA A 59 -11.95 6.85 9.16
CA ALA A 59 -10.54 7.11 8.85
C ALA A 59 -10.27 8.56 8.40
N LYS A 60 -11.23 9.20 7.70
CA LYS A 60 -11.11 10.58 7.24
C LYS A 60 -11.51 11.62 8.29
N ASN A 61 -12.61 11.39 8.99
CA ASN A 61 -13.26 12.43 9.82
C ASN A 61 -13.02 12.25 11.32
N THR A 62 -12.84 11.01 11.78
CA THR A 62 -12.66 10.68 13.20
C THR A 62 -11.52 9.66 13.41
N PRO A 63 -10.27 9.99 13.00
CA PRO A 63 -9.15 9.02 13.02
C PRO A 63 -8.85 8.49 14.43
N THR A 64 -9.07 9.27 15.47
CA THR A 64 -8.88 8.83 16.87
C THR A 64 -9.91 7.76 17.26
N MET A 65 -11.18 7.93 16.88
CA MET A 65 -12.22 6.92 17.10
C MET A 65 -11.93 5.64 16.30
N TYR A 66 -11.45 5.79 15.07
CA TYR A 66 -11.01 4.66 14.26
C TYR A 66 -9.89 3.88 14.97
N GLY A 67 -8.86 4.56 15.48
CA GLY A 67 -7.77 3.92 16.22
C GLY A 67 -8.22 3.19 17.48
N THR A 68 -9.20 3.74 18.22
CA THR A 68 -9.79 3.10 19.40
C THR A 68 -10.58 1.86 18.99
N PHE A 69 -11.41 1.97 17.96
CA PHE A 69 -12.18 0.84 17.40
C PHE A 69 -11.26 -0.28 16.90
N TYR A 70 -10.20 0.08 16.17
CA TYR A 70 -9.19 -0.86 15.69
C TYR A 70 -8.53 -1.65 16.84
N LYS A 71 -8.12 -0.96 17.91
CA LYS A 71 -7.56 -1.60 19.12
C LYS A 71 -8.56 -2.49 19.82
N SER A 72 -9.84 -2.09 19.88
CA SER A 72 -10.89 -2.90 20.50
C SER A 72 -11.17 -4.18 19.74
N ILE A 73 -11.00 -4.21 18.42
CA ILE A 73 -11.13 -5.45 17.63
C ILE A 73 -9.87 -6.32 17.79
N ASP A 74 -8.69 -5.74 18.04
CA ASP A 74 -7.45 -6.50 18.30
C ASP A 74 -7.44 -7.20 19.67
N ASP A 75 -8.33 -6.83 20.58
CA ASP A 75 -8.49 -7.48 21.88
C ASP A 75 -9.54 -8.59 21.81
N GLU A 76 -9.13 -9.85 21.91
CA GLU A 76 -9.99 -11.05 21.88
C GLU A 76 -11.12 -11.00 22.93
N ASN A 77 -10.89 -10.37 24.07
CA ASN A 77 -11.84 -10.27 25.16
C ASN A 77 -12.84 -9.11 25.01
N SER A 78 -12.63 -8.26 24.01
CA SER A 78 -13.48 -7.09 23.77
C SER A 78 -14.89 -7.49 23.35
N PRO A 79 -15.94 -6.85 23.92
CA PRO A 79 -17.32 -7.03 23.44
C PRO A 79 -17.48 -6.68 21.96
N VAL A 80 -16.67 -5.74 21.45
CA VAL A 80 -16.69 -5.34 20.03
C VAL A 80 -16.22 -6.50 19.15
N ASN A 81 -15.11 -7.16 19.51
CA ASN A 81 -14.61 -8.32 18.78
C ASN A 81 -15.65 -9.46 18.75
N ARG A 82 -16.20 -9.82 19.90
CA ARG A 82 -17.26 -10.85 20.00
C ARG A 82 -18.49 -10.53 19.14
N THR A 83 -18.89 -9.26 19.05
CA THR A 83 -20.01 -8.84 18.21
C THR A 83 -19.68 -8.99 16.72
N VAL A 84 -18.47 -8.61 16.30
CA VAL A 84 -17.98 -8.77 14.93
C VAL A 84 -17.96 -10.26 14.57
N GLU A 85 -17.42 -11.12 15.42
CA GLU A 85 -17.41 -12.58 15.20
C GLU A 85 -18.84 -13.16 15.06
N MET A 86 -19.79 -12.78 15.93
CA MET A 86 -21.18 -13.26 15.84
C MET A 86 -21.83 -12.88 14.51
N VAL A 87 -21.62 -11.66 14.05
CA VAL A 87 -22.12 -11.20 12.73
C VAL A 87 -21.47 -11.98 11.62
N THR A 88 -20.16 -12.15 11.64
CA THR A 88 -19.39 -12.87 10.63
C THR A 88 -19.81 -14.33 10.52
N VAL A 89 -20.03 -15.00 11.66
CA VAL A 89 -20.50 -16.39 11.71
C VAL A 89 -21.82 -16.59 10.94
N SER A 90 -22.73 -15.61 10.97
CA SER A 90 -24.00 -15.69 10.24
C SER A 90 -23.86 -15.71 8.72
N PHE A 91 -22.77 -15.16 8.20
CA PHE A 91 -22.52 -15.05 6.75
C PHE A 91 -21.64 -16.16 6.16
N LYS A 92 -20.91 -16.93 6.99
CA LYS A 92 -19.94 -17.91 6.48
C LYS A 92 -20.53 -18.94 5.52
N LYS A 93 -21.78 -19.41 5.77
CA LYS A 93 -22.44 -20.37 4.87
C LYS A 93 -22.74 -19.81 3.47
N ARG A 94 -22.77 -18.48 3.30
CA ARG A 94 -22.98 -17.84 1.99
C ARG A 94 -21.82 -18.06 1.02
N LEU A 95 -20.65 -18.49 1.52
CA LEU A 95 -19.50 -18.85 0.66
C LEU A 95 -19.68 -20.25 0.02
N MET A 96 -20.56 -21.12 0.55
CA MET A 96 -20.68 -22.49 0.03
C MET A 96 -21.03 -22.56 -1.46
N PRO A 97 -22.03 -21.83 -1.97
CA PRO A 97 -22.34 -21.88 -3.41
C PRO A 97 -21.13 -21.53 -4.30
N LEU A 98 -20.34 -20.56 -3.89
CA LEU A 98 -19.11 -20.16 -4.61
C LEU A 98 -18.09 -21.30 -4.64
N ILE A 99 -17.90 -21.97 -3.50
CA ILE A 99 -16.93 -23.09 -3.36
C ILE A 99 -17.42 -24.32 -4.15
N GLU A 100 -18.70 -24.65 -4.06
CA GLU A 100 -19.31 -25.79 -4.76
C GLU A 100 -19.32 -25.63 -6.28
N GLU A 101 -19.59 -24.42 -6.75
CA GLU A 101 -19.56 -24.07 -8.18
C GLU A 101 -18.13 -24.06 -8.72
N PHE A 102 -17.23 -23.33 -8.06
CA PHE A 102 -15.86 -23.15 -8.55
C PHE A 102 -14.97 -24.37 -8.27
N LYS A 103 -15.21 -25.15 -7.21
CA LYS A 103 -14.43 -26.34 -6.80
C LYS A 103 -12.91 -26.06 -6.77
N PRO A 104 -12.46 -25.12 -5.92
CA PRO A 104 -11.06 -24.76 -5.85
C PRO A 104 -10.18 -25.87 -5.28
N ASP A 105 -8.96 -25.99 -5.81
CA ASP A 105 -7.90 -26.84 -5.24
C ASP A 105 -7.31 -26.16 -3.99
N ILE A 106 -7.31 -24.84 -3.95
CA ILE A 106 -6.79 -24.01 -2.85
C ILE A 106 -7.54 -22.69 -2.76
N ILE A 107 -7.67 -22.17 -1.54
CA ILE A 107 -8.19 -20.84 -1.26
C ILE A 107 -7.07 -19.94 -0.73
N VAL A 108 -6.96 -18.73 -1.28
CA VAL A 108 -6.04 -17.69 -0.82
C VAL A 108 -6.84 -16.52 -0.33
N THR A 109 -6.50 -15.96 0.84
CA THR A 109 -7.15 -14.77 1.37
C THR A 109 -6.16 -13.64 1.53
N THR A 110 -6.56 -12.42 1.19
CA THR A 110 -5.74 -11.20 1.37
C THR A 110 -6.33 -10.24 2.41
N HIS A 111 -7.49 -10.58 2.98
CA HIS A 111 -8.20 -9.77 3.96
C HIS A 111 -8.61 -10.61 5.18
N SER A 112 -8.53 -10.05 6.38
CA SER A 112 -8.83 -10.75 7.63
C SER A 112 -10.25 -11.34 7.68
N LEU A 113 -11.26 -10.58 7.24
CA LEU A 113 -12.63 -11.07 7.17
C LEU A 113 -12.77 -12.29 6.22
N ALA A 114 -12.08 -12.29 5.09
CA ALA A 114 -12.06 -13.43 4.18
C ALA A 114 -11.43 -14.66 4.85
N THR A 115 -10.35 -14.46 5.59
CA THR A 115 -9.69 -15.51 6.38
C THR A 115 -10.64 -16.09 7.42
N GLU A 116 -11.29 -15.23 8.21
CA GLU A 116 -12.27 -15.62 9.24
C GLU A 116 -13.42 -16.45 8.65
N LEU A 117 -14.06 -15.92 7.62
CA LEU A 117 -15.23 -16.56 7.00
C LEU A 117 -14.90 -17.96 6.51
N TYR A 118 -13.80 -18.11 5.74
CA TYR A 118 -13.48 -19.42 5.20
C TYR A 118 -12.88 -20.38 6.23
N ALA A 119 -11.97 -19.93 7.10
CA ALA A 119 -11.40 -20.77 8.15
C ALA A 119 -12.49 -21.32 9.10
N SER A 120 -13.45 -20.46 9.49
CA SER A 120 -14.60 -20.86 10.29
C SER A 120 -15.52 -21.83 9.57
N LEU A 121 -15.75 -21.65 8.25
CA LEU A 121 -16.54 -22.56 7.43
C LEU A 121 -15.84 -23.90 7.27
N LYS A 122 -14.53 -23.89 7.00
CA LYS A 122 -13.68 -25.09 6.89
C LYS A 122 -13.77 -25.94 8.16
N LYS A 123 -13.62 -25.31 9.33
CA LYS A 123 -13.76 -26.00 10.63
C LYS A 123 -15.17 -26.57 10.83
N LEU A 124 -16.23 -25.77 10.55
CA LEU A 124 -17.61 -26.16 10.75
C LEU A 124 -18.02 -27.38 9.92
N LEU A 125 -17.59 -27.45 8.65
CA LEU A 125 -18.00 -28.45 7.69
C LEU A 125 -16.95 -29.54 7.42
N GLY A 126 -15.78 -29.46 8.06
CA GLY A 126 -14.68 -30.42 7.84
C GLY A 126 -14.08 -30.36 6.44
N LEU A 127 -14.10 -29.19 5.78
CA LEU A 127 -13.58 -29.03 4.42
C LEU A 127 -12.07 -29.29 4.38
N LYS A 128 -11.60 -29.99 3.35
CA LYS A 128 -10.17 -30.32 3.18
C LYS A 128 -9.41 -29.34 2.32
N ILE A 129 -10.08 -28.42 1.61
CA ILE A 129 -9.43 -27.44 0.74
C ILE A 129 -8.50 -26.56 1.57
N PRO A 130 -7.17 -26.50 1.23
CA PRO A 130 -6.22 -25.73 2.01
C PRO A 130 -6.44 -24.22 1.86
N ILE A 131 -6.06 -23.45 2.90
CA ILE A 131 -6.13 -22.00 2.92
C ILE A 131 -4.77 -21.38 3.22
N ILE A 132 -4.39 -20.38 2.40
CA ILE A 132 -3.29 -19.46 2.68
C ILE A 132 -3.87 -18.10 3.03
N SER A 133 -3.49 -17.55 4.19
CA SER A 133 -3.80 -16.17 4.57
C SER A 133 -2.58 -15.27 4.34
N ILE A 134 -2.70 -14.29 3.44
CA ILE A 134 -1.66 -13.29 3.15
C ILE A 134 -1.98 -12.02 3.94
N LEU A 135 -1.12 -11.69 4.90
CA LEU A 135 -1.23 -10.45 5.67
C LEU A 135 -0.64 -9.30 4.84
N THR A 136 -1.45 -8.31 4.53
CA THR A 136 -1.10 -7.20 3.63
C THR A 136 -0.59 -5.94 4.35
N ASP A 137 -0.10 -6.10 5.58
CA ASP A 137 0.51 -5.08 6.41
C ASP A 137 1.85 -5.56 7.01
N PHE A 138 2.54 -4.67 7.74
CA PHE A 138 3.80 -4.94 8.43
C PHE A 138 3.63 -5.17 9.94
N ALA A 139 2.40 -5.30 10.38
CA ALA A 139 2.03 -5.64 11.74
C ALA A 139 0.87 -6.64 11.74
N ILE A 140 0.75 -7.41 12.83
CA ILE A 140 -0.29 -8.41 13.00
C ILE A 140 -1.47 -7.81 13.74
N HIS A 141 -2.65 -8.11 13.25
CA HIS A 141 -3.90 -7.88 13.96
C HIS A 141 -4.54 -9.22 14.32
N GLN A 142 -5.17 -9.31 15.48
CA GLN A 142 -5.79 -10.57 15.97
C GLN A 142 -6.79 -11.15 14.99
N THR A 143 -7.50 -10.30 14.26
CA THR A 143 -8.50 -10.71 13.25
C THR A 143 -7.94 -11.51 12.06
N TYR A 144 -6.65 -11.77 12.00
CA TYR A 144 -6.06 -12.69 11.02
C TYR A 144 -5.85 -14.10 11.56
N ILE A 145 -5.92 -14.30 12.91
CA ILE A 145 -5.54 -15.57 13.54
C ILE A 145 -6.77 -16.43 13.74
N TYR A 146 -6.87 -17.50 12.96
CA TYR A 146 -7.98 -18.44 13.03
C TYR A 146 -7.48 -19.88 12.97
N GLU A 147 -8.10 -20.75 13.75
CA GLU A 147 -7.90 -22.19 13.65
C GLU A 147 -8.35 -22.69 12.27
N GLY A 148 -7.58 -23.59 11.66
CA GLY A 148 -7.87 -24.14 10.34
C GLY A 148 -7.15 -23.43 9.18
N VAL A 149 -6.42 -22.34 9.42
CA VAL A 149 -5.51 -21.74 8.43
C VAL A 149 -4.28 -22.64 8.31
N ASP A 150 -3.99 -23.08 7.07
CA ASP A 150 -2.88 -24.01 6.80
C ASP A 150 -1.54 -23.25 6.66
N ALA A 151 -1.58 -22.01 6.14
CA ALA A 151 -0.40 -21.18 6.03
C ALA A 151 -0.71 -19.69 6.17
N TYR A 152 0.17 -18.97 6.89
CA TYR A 152 0.20 -17.51 6.99
C TYR A 152 1.39 -16.98 6.23
N VAL A 153 1.17 -16.07 5.31
CA VAL A 153 2.23 -15.33 4.62
C VAL A 153 2.34 -13.95 5.23
N VAL A 154 3.52 -13.60 5.72
CA VAL A 154 3.80 -12.36 6.45
C VAL A 154 4.95 -11.58 5.82
N SER A 155 5.01 -10.27 6.11
CA SER A 155 5.98 -9.35 5.50
C SER A 155 7.38 -9.42 6.13
N SER A 156 7.52 -9.92 7.36
CA SER A 156 8.80 -9.89 8.08
C SER A 156 8.99 -11.06 9.03
N ARG A 157 10.27 -11.34 9.38
CA ARG A 157 10.60 -12.35 10.40
C ARG A 157 10.04 -11.98 11.77
N LYS A 158 9.98 -10.70 12.12
CA LYS A 158 9.35 -10.25 13.37
C LYS A 158 7.88 -10.69 13.42
N MET A 159 7.14 -10.59 12.33
CA MET A 159 5.75 -11.05 12.30
C MET A 159 5.64 -12.58 12.47
N VAL A 160 6.66 -13.35 12.05
CA VAL A 160 6.69 -14.80 12.37
C VAL A 160 6.72 -14.99 13.90
N ASP A 161 7.62 -14.32 14.58
CA ASP A 161 7.76 -14.43 16.02
C ASP A 161 6.49 -13.92 16.75
N ASP A 162 5.90 -12.82 16.27
CA ASP A 162 4.66 -12.26 16.82
C ASP A 162 3.46 -13.23 16.65
N LEU A 163 3.32 -13.95 15.51
CA LEU A 163 2.29 -14.97 15.32
C LEU A 163 2.52 -16.20 16.20
N VAL A 164 3.76 -16.64 16.32
CA VAL A 164 4.13 -17.78 17.21
C VAL A 164 3.80 -17.43 18.66
N ASN A 165 4.10 -16.21 19.12
CA ASN A 165 3.76 -15.74 20.46
C ASN A 165 2.25 -15.67 20.70
N ARG A 166 1.44 -15.57 19.63
CA ARG A 166 -0.03 -15.62 19.67
C ARG A 166 -0.60 -17.04 19.44
N GLY A 167 0.25 -18.09 19.50
CA GLY A 167 -0.16 -19.49 19.47
C GLY A 167 -0.20 -20.14 18.10
N VAL A 168 0.25 -19.45 17.03
CA VAL A 168 0.32 -20.06 15.69
C VAL A 168 1.58 -20.92 15.59
N GLU A 169 1.44 -22.15 15.08
CA GLU A 169 2.59 -23.04 14.87
C GLU A 169 3.57 -22.44 13.86
N ARG A 170 4.86 -22.40 14.21
CA ARG A 170 5.91 -21.81 13.37
C ARG A 170 5.97 -22.38 11.95
N VAL A 171 5.70 -23.67 11.80
CA VAL A 171 5.72 -24.36 10.49
C VAL A 171 4.64 -23.88 9.54
N ARG A 172 3.64 -23.15 10.03
CA ARG A 172 2.57 -22.54 9.23
C ARG A 172 2.85 -21.09 8.86
N VAL A 173 3.98 -20.49 9.28
CA VAL A 173 4.23 -19.05 9.07
C VAL A 173 5.43 -18.82 8.15
N TYR A 174 5.18 -18.15 7.03
CA TYR A 174 6.11 -17.96 5.93
C TYR A 174 6.39 -16.46 5.70
N PRO A 175 7.63 -15.98 5.93
CA PRO A 175 7.97 -14.55 5.76
C PRO A 175 8.28 -14.22 4.29
N TYR A 176 7.34 -14.50 3.39
CA TYR A 176 7.54 -14.31 1.95
C TYR A 176 7.23 -12.90 1.45
N GLY A 177 6.56 -12.08 2.25
CA GLY A 177 6.18 -10.72 1.88
C GLY A 177 4.81 -10.65 1.19
N ILE A 178 4.41 -9.42 0.86
CA ILE A 178 3.15 -9.13 0.16
C ILE A 178 3.41 -9.24 -1.35
N PRO A 179 2.58 -9.95 -2.14
CA PRO A 179 2.76 -10.01 -3.57
C PRO A 179 2.50 -8.64 -4.23
N VAL A 180 3.41 -8.24 -5.10
CA VAL A 180 3.29 -7.09 -6.00
C VAL A 180 3.56 -7.55 -7.43
N LYS A 181 3.14 -6.75 -8.41
CA LYS A 181 3.33 -7.04 -9.82
C LYS A 181 4.79 -7.28 -10.16
N GLN A 182 5.05 -8.12 -11.16
CA GLN A 182 6.43 -8.48 -11.56
C GLN A 182 7.21 -7.28 -12.11
N GLU A 183 6.51 -6.27 -12.66
CA GLU A 183 7.08 -5.04 -13.19
C GLU A 183 7.90 -4.27 -12.14
N PHE A 184 7.53 -4.35 -10.85
CA PHE A 184 8.30 -3.72 -9.76
C PHE A 184 9.69 -4.36 -9.53
N TYR A 185 9.93 -5.56 -10.04
CA TYR A 185 11.24 -6.24 -9.93
C TYR A 185 12.08 -6.12 -11.20
N LYS A 186 11.51 -5.58 -12.29
CA LYS A 186 12.23 -5.39 -13.55
C LYS A 186 12.98 -4.07 -13.54
N GLU A 187 14.23 -4.11 -13.94
CA GLU A 187 14.99 -2.88 -14.21
C GLU A 187 14.37 -2.15 -15.41
N ILE A 188 14.36 -0.83 -15.35
CA ILE A 188 13.93 0.03 -16.46
C ILE A 188 15.12 0.83 -17.00
N ASP A 189 15.08 1.17 -18.27
CA ASP A 189 15.96 2.20 -18.81
C ASP A 189 15.52 3.57 -18.28
N ARG A 190 16.22 4.00 -17.23
CA ARG A 190 15.90 5.24 -16.52
C ARG A 190 16.01 6.46 -17.43
N LEU A 191 17.02 6.54 -18.32
CA LEU A 191 17.20 7.67 -19.22
C LEU A 191 16.02 7.80 -20.18
N THR A 192 15.69 6.73 -20.89
CA THR A 192 14.51 6.69 -21.79
C THR A 192 13.20 7.03 -21.05
N ALA A 193 13.05 6.56 -19.81
CA ALA A 193 11.87 6.89 -19.00
C ALA A 193 11.78 8.39 -18.69
N PHE A 194 12.88 9.04 -18.31
CA PHE A 194 12.93 10.48 -18.05
C PHE A 194 12.65 11.30 -19.30
N GLU A 195 13.27 10.95 -20.43
CA GLU A 195 13.07 11.60 -21.72
C GLU A 195 11.60 11.53 -22.16
N SER A 196 10.97 10.34 -22.04
CA SER A 196 9.56 10.15 -22.42
C SER A 196 8.60 11.00 -21.60
N GLU A 197 8.97 11.38 -20.38
CA GLU A 197 8.16 12.19 -19.46
C GLU A 197 8.51 13.69 -19.52
N GLY A 198 9.56 14.07 -20.25
CA GLY A 198 10.06 15.45 -20.34
C GLY A 198 10.64 15.93 -19.00
N LEU A 199 11.29 15.03 -18.26
CA LEU A 199 11.95 15.28 -16.99
C LEU A 199 13.47 15.19 -17.15
N ASP A 200 14.20 15.84 -16.25
CA ASP A 200 15.66 15.88 -16.27
C ASP A 200 16.24 14.69 -15.49
N PRO A 201 17.00 13.78 -16.12
CA PRO A 201 17.58 12.62 -15.44
C PRO A 201 18.65 12.98 -14.39
N GLU A 202 19.26 14.18 -14.47
CA GLU A 202 20.30 14.64 -13.55
C GLU A 202 19.73 15.25 -12.26
N LEU A 203 18.44 15.63 -12.24
CA LEU A 203 17.82 16.20 -11.07
C LEU A 203 17.26 15.09 -10.14
N PRO A 204 17.52 15.18 -8.82
CA PRO A 204 16.83 14.34 -7.85
C PRO A 204 15.31 14.41 -8.03
N THR A 205 14.67 13.27 -8.03
CA THR A 205 13.24 13.16 -8.32
C THR A 205 12.46 12.68 -7.12
N ILE A 206 11.48 13.49 -6.68
CA ILE A 206 10.56 13.14 -5.59
C ILE A 206 9.21 12.71 -6.18
N LEU A 207 8.80 11.47 -5.93
CA LEU A 207 7.47 10.98 -6.26
C LEU A 207 6.52 11.25 -5.08
N ILE A 208 5.39 11.91 -5.33
CA ILE A 208 4.34 12.14 -4.34
C ILE A 208 3.10 11.35 -4.73
N MET A 209 2.67 10.41 -3.87
CA MET A 209 1.49 9.58 -4.12
C MET A 209 0.43 9.74 -3.03
N ALA A 210 -0.83 9.98 -3.48
CA ALA A 210 -1.98 10.17 -2.58
C ALA A 210 -2.49 8.88 -1.91
N GLY A 211 -2.13 7.72 -2.45
CA GLY A 211 -2.79 6.44 -2.14
C GLY A 211 -4.21 6.35 -2.71
N SER A 212 -4.82 5.18 -2.57
CA SER A 212 -6.11 4.85 -3.22
C SER A 212 -7.27 5.76 -2.81
N PHE A 213 -7.25 6.34 -1.62
CA PHE A 213 -8.32 7.20 -1.12
C PHE A 213 -8.10 8.71 -1.33
N GLY A 214 -7.06 9.09 -2.07
CA GLY A 214 -6.80 10.47 -2.45
C GLY A 214 -6.83 11.44 -1.25
N VAL A 215 -5.76 11.51 -0.46
CA VAL A 215 -5.70 12.38 0.72
C VAL A 215 -5.57 13.82 0.29
N THR A 216 -6.49 14.67 0.72
CA THR A 216 -6.52 16.10 0.39
C THR A 216 -5.31 16.89 0.91
N ASP A 217 -4.54 16.34 1.85
CA ASP A 217 -3.39 17.03 2.46
C ASP A 217 -2.11 16.99 1.62
N ILE A 218 -2.07 16.23 0.52
CA ILE A 218 -0.90 16.16 -0.38
C ILE A 218 -0.51 17.55 -0.91
N LEU A 219 -1.47 18.37 -1.29
CA LEU A 219 -1.18 19.73 -1.76
C LEU A 219 -0.51 20.57 -0.67
N LYS A 220 -0.88 20.37 0.61
CA LYS A 220 -0.22 21.06 1.74
C LYS A 220 1.23 20.59 1.92
N ILE A 221 1.48 19.29 1.73
CA ILE A 221 2.83 18.72 1.79
C ILE A 221 3.67 19.21 0.62
N TYR A 222 3.12 19.17 -0.60
CA TYR A 222 3.76 19.75 -1.78
C TYR A 222 4.20 21.20 -1.54
N HIS A 223 3.30 22.06 -0.98
CA HIS A 223 3.61 23.46 -0.63
C HIS A 223 4.79 23.61 0.34
N LYS A 224 5.07 22.61 1.14
CA LYS A 224 6.21 22.61 2.07
C LYS A 224 7.48 22.12 1.38
N ILE A 225 7.37 21.04 0.61
CA ILE A 225 8.49 20.43 -0.10
C ILE A 225 9.13 21.42 -1.09
N VAL A 226 8.34 22.12 -1.89
CA VAL A 226 8.85 23.09 -2.88
C VAL A 226 9.58 24.28 -2.28
N LYS A 227 9.49 24.50 -0.96
CA LYS A 227 10.24 25.55 -0.24
C LYS A 227 11.68 25.14 0.07
N SER A 228 12.06 23.88 -0.12
CA SER A 228 13.44 23.46 0.00
C SER A 228 14.31 24.27 -0.97
N PRO A 229 15.49 24.75 -0.55
CA PRO A 229 16.41 25.49 -1.41
C PRO A 229 17.12 24.59 -2.44
N GLU A 230 17.11 23.26 -2.23
CA GLU A 230 17.77 22.30 -3.11
C GLU A 230 17.09 22.22 -4.48
N ASP A 231 17.87 21.92 -5.52
CA ASP A 231 17.34 21.65 -6.84
C ASP A 231 16.89 20.19 -6.95
N PHE A 232 15.65 20.00 -7.38
CA PHE A 232 14.99 18.72 -7.60
C PHE A 232 13.70 18.90 -8.40
N GLN A 233 13.16 17.83 -8.88
CA GLN A 233 11.88 17.80 -9.59
C GLN A 233 10.88 16.88 -8.87
N ILE A 234 9.60 17.03 -9.22
CA ILE A 234 8.51 16.32 -8.53
C ILE A 234 7.61 15.64 -9.55
N ILE A 235 7.27 14.40 -9.29
CA ILE A 235 6.17 13.68 -9.94
C ILE A 235 5.04 13.57 -8.93
N VAL A 236 3.82 13.99 -9.29
CA VAL A 236 2.64 13.87 -8.43
C VAL A 236 1.62 12.96 -9.09
N ILE A 237 1.22 11.89 -8.39
CA ILE A 237 0.14 10.99 -8.81
C ILE A 237 -1.01 11.14 -7.83
N THR A 238 -2.13 11.72 -8.28
CA THR A 238 -3.29 12.02 -7.41
C THR A 238 -4.22 10.83 -7.22
N GLY A 239 -4.03 9.75 -8.00
CA GLY A 239 -4.95 8.64 -8.06
C GLY A 239 -6.30 9.06 -8.65
N LYS A 240 -7.36 8.26 -8.47
CA LYS A 240 -8.70 8.52 -9.00
C LYS A 240 -9.44 9.64 -8.24
N ASN A 241 -8.72 10.70 -7.83
CA ASN A 241 -9.30 11.86 -7.11
C ASN A 241 -9.25 13.11 -8.00
N GLU A 242 -10.29 13.27 -8.82
CA GLU A 242 -10.46 14.41 -9.74
C GLU A 242 -10.33 15.76 -9.03
N LYS A 243 -11.00 15.92 -7.89
CA LYS A 243 -10.96 17.16 -7.12
C LYS A 243 -9.54 17.52 -6.66
N LEU A 244 -8.74 16.53 -6.30
CA LEU A 244 -7.35 16.73 -5.92
C LEU A 244 -6.51 17.11 -7.14
N TYR A 245 -6.70 16.43 -8.26
CA TYR A 245 -6.03 16.73 -9.53
C TYR A 245 -6.32 18.17 -9.98
N ASP A 246 -7.59 18.58 -10.05
CA ASP A 246 -8.01 19.93 -10.43
C ASP A 246 -7.44 21.02 -9.50
N ASN A 247 -7.36 20.72 -8.20
CA ASN A 247 -6.75 21.63 -7.22
C ASN A 247 -5.26 21.82 -7.48
N PHE A 248 -4.53 20.74 -7.80
CA PHE A 248 -3.12 20.80 -8.15
C PHE A 248 -2.92 21.55 -9.48
N GLU A 249 -3.69 21.23 -10.51
CA GLU A 249 -3.59 21.87 -11.81
C GLU A 249 -3.80 23.38 -11.71
N ARG A 250 -4.88 23.80 -11.04
CA ARG A 250 -5.16 25.23 -10.77
C ARG A 250 -4.04 25.91 -9.99
N TYR A 251 -3.48 25.20 -9.02
CA TYR A 251 -2.38 25.72 -8.24
C TYR A 251 -1.12 25.92 -9.08
N LEU A 252 -0.72 24.93 -9.88
CA LEU A 252 0.46 25.00 -10.76
C LEU A 252 0.30 26.09 -11.80
N LYS A 253 -0.84 26.19 -12.50
CA LYS A 253 -1.16 27.29 -13.44
C LYS A 253 -1.04 28.67 -12.80
N ARG A 254 -1.52 28.82 -11.56
CA ARG A 254 -1.44 30.08 -10.81
C ARG A 254 0.00 30.47 -10.47
N ILE A 255 0.84 29.50 -10.08
CA ILE A 255 2.25 29.77 -9.77
C ILE A 255 2.97 30.22 -11.02
N THR A 256 2.85 29.47 -12.12
CA THR A 256 3.49 29.80 -13.40
C THR A 256 3.13 31.22 -13.83
N SER A 257 1.83 31.56 -13.87
CA SER A 257 1.36 32.90 -14.23
C SER A 257 1.92 34.01 -13.34
N LYS A 258 2.03 33.77 -12.03
CA LYS A 258 2.57 34.77 -11.08
C LYS A 258 4.07 34.94 -11.24
N ASN A 259 4.80 33.86 -11.41
CA ASN A 259 6.26 33.90 -11.58
C ASN A 259 6.63 34.55 -12.92
N THR A 260 5.95 34.20 -14.02
CA THR A 260 6.12 34.86 -15.33
C THR A 260 5.86 36.36 -15.25
N ARG A 261 4.77 36.80 -14.58
CA ARG A 261 4.49 38.22 -14.36
C ARG A 261 5.54 38.92 -13.50
N ALA A 262 6.15 38.21 -12.53
CA ALA A 262 7.23 38.77 -11.72
C ALA A 262 8.49 38.95 -12.55
N GLU A 263 8.84 37.97 -13.40
CA GLU A 263 9.97 38.05 -14.34
C GLU A 263 9.83 39.19 -15.35
N ILE A 264 8.67 39.28 -16.00
CA ILE A 264 8.38 40.38 -16.94
C ILE A 264 8.47 41.75 -16.26
N ASN A 265 7.97 41.92 -15.05
CA ASN A 265 8.08 43.20 -14.32
C ASN A 265 9.52 43.52 -13.94
N GLU A 266 10.35 42.53 -13.62
CA GLU A 266 11.78 42.72 -13.31
C GLU A 266 12.56 43.20 -14.54
N ILE A 267 12.20 42.71 -15.73
CA ILE A 267 12.79 43.13 -17.03
C ILE A 267 12.32 44.55 -17.38
N ILE A 268 10.99 44.83 -17.30
CA ILE A 268 10.43 46.12 -17.77
C ILE A 268 10.70 47.26 -16.76
N LYS A 269 10.77 46.95 -15.47
CA LYS A 269 10.92 47.96 -14.38
C LYS A 269 11.94 47.46 -13.33
N PRO A 270 13.25 47.43 -13.64
CA PRO A 270 14.28 46.85 -12.77
C PRO A 270 14.38 47.50 -11.39
N ASN A 271 13.91 48.75 -11.23
CA ASN A 271 13.93 49.50 -9.96
C ASN A 271 12.56 49.48 -9.21
N SER A 272 11.59 48.70 -9.67
CA SER A 272 10.31 48.55 -8.98
C SER A 272 10.41 47.62 -7.79
N LYS A 273 9.48 47.73 -6.77
CA LYS A 273 9.39 46.80 -5.65
C LYS A 273 9.32 45.36 -6.22
N LYS A 274 10.35 44.54 -5.95
CA LYS A 274 10.41 43.14 -6.38
C LYS A 274 9.15 42.39 -5.97
N ARG A 275 8.39 41.91 -6.94
CA ARG A 275 7.27 41.01 -6.65
C ARG A 275 7.83 39.68 -6.19
N ARG A 276 7.41 39.23 -5.02
CA ARG A 276 7.87 37.97 -4.42
C ARG A 276 7.45 36.79 -5.30
N ARG A 277 8.42 36.08 -5.87
CA ARG A 277 8.16 34.81 -6.56
C ARG A 277 7.63 33.78 -5.57
N ILE A 278 6.77 32.89 -6.05
CA ILE A 278 6.27 31.77 -5.25
C ILE A 278 7.25 30.61 -5.48
N ALA A 279 7.69 29.96 -4.40
CA ALA A 279 8.53 28.79 -4.50
C ALA A 279 7.85 27.69 -5.35
N SER A 280 8.55 27.19 -6.35
CA SER A 280 8.10 26.14 -7.25
C SER A 280 9.27 25.26 -7.65
N LYS A 281 8.98 24.05 -8.06
CA LYS A 281 9.92 23.09 -8.65
C LYS A 281 9.33 22.54 -9.95
N PRO A 282 10.13 22.08 -10.92
CA PRO A 282 9.62 21.32 -12.07
C PRO A 282 8.70 20.22 -11.56
N THR A 283 7.48 20.15 -12.07
CA THR A 283 6.47 19.24 -11.55
C THR A 283 5.67 18.60 -12.67
N LYS A 284 5.72 17.27 -12.75
CA LYS A 284 4.84 16.43 -13.57
C LYS A 284 3.63 16.04 -12.74
N LEU A 285 2.43 16.42 -13.20
CA LEU A 285 1.17 16.07 -12.55
C LEU A 285 0.46 14.98 -13.34
N LEU A 286 0.12 13.88 -12.68
CA LEU A 286 -0.63 12.75 -13.22
C LEU A 286 -1.91 12.55 -12.40
N TYR A 287 -3.03 12.29 -13.10
CA TYR A 287 -4.29 11.91 -12.48
C TYR A 287 -4.20 10.47 -11.98
N PHE A 288 -4.10 9.53 -12.90
CA PHE A 288 -4.01 8.10 -12.65
C PHE A 288 -3.04 7.47 -13.66
N THR A 289 -2.34 6.43 -13.23
CA THR A 289 -1.51 5.62 -14.12
C THR A 289 -1.59 4.16 -13.74
N ASN A 290 -1.45 3.28 -14.73
CA ASN A 290 -1.24 1.84 -14.52
C ASN A 290 0.24 1.47 -14.47
N GLU A 291 1.14 2.42 -14.74
CA GLU A 291 2.61 2.25 -14.79
C GLU A 291 3.27 2.89 -13.56
N VAL A 292 2.74 2.59 -12.36
CA VAL A 292 3.27 3.16 -11.10
C VAL A 292 4.72 2.76 -10.89
N GLU A 293 5.08 1.53 -11.26
CA GLU A 293 6.44 0.99 -11.20
C GLU A 293 7.44 1.87 -11.97
N LYS A 294 7.10 2.34 -13.17
CA LYS A 294 7.93 3.25 -13.96
C LYS A 294 8.30 4.49 -13.15
N TYR A 295 7.31 5.16 -12.57
CA TYR A 295 7.53 6.38 -11.78
C TYR A 295 8.25 6.11 -10.46
N MET A 296 8.07 4.94 -9.84
CA MET A 296 8.83 4.54 -8.67
C MET A 296 10.31 4.29 -9.00
N HIS A 297 10.63 3.67 -10.13
CA HIS A 297 12.00 3.49 -10.60
C HIS A 297 12.69 4.80 -11.00
N MET A 298 11.93 5.79 -11.49
CA MET A 298 12.46 7.13 -11.80
C MET A 298 12.77 7.93 -10.53
N ALA A 299 12.09 7.67 -9.42
CA ALA A 299 12.20 8.46 -8.21
C ALA A 299 13.42 8.09 -7.35
N ASP A 300 13.93 9.07 -6.60
CA ASP A 300 14.96 8.88 -5.58
C ASP A 300 14.38 8.85 -4.17
N LEU A 301 13.16 9.38 -4.00
CA LEU A 301 12.41 9.40 -2.76
C LEU A 301 10.91 9.38 -3.06
N ILE A 302 10.14 8.55 -2.34
CA ILE A 302 8.68 8.61 -2.40
C ILE A 302 8.11 9.27 -1.15
N VAL A 303 7.19 10.20 -1.36
CA VAL A 303 6.38 10.83 -0.30
C VAL A 303 4.98 10.23 -0.36
N THR A 304 4.64 9.40 0.61
CA THR A 304 3.38 8.64 0.58
C THR A 304 2.85 8.34 1.98
N LYS A 305 1.67 7.76 2.06
CA LYS A 305 1.16 7.10 3.25
C LYS A 305 1.74 5.69 3.40
N PRO A 306 1.86 5.16 4.62
CA PRO A 306 2.45 3.85 4.87
C PRO A 306 1.44 2.71 4.68
N GLY A 307 0.68 2.71 3.59
CA GLY A 307 -0.19 1.58 3.23
C GLY A 307 0.63 0.36 2.80
N GLY A 308 0.28 -0.83 3.29
CA GLY A 308 1.11 -2.03 3.16
C GLY A 308 1.55 -2.34 1.72
N LEU A 309 0.65 -2.22 0.74
CA LEU A 309 1.00 -2.50 -0.65
C LEU A 309 1.95 -1.44 -1.24
N THR A 310 1.64 -0.14 -1.11
CA THR A 310 2.50 0.93 -1.63
C THR A 310 3.90 0.89 -1.02
N VAL A 311 3.98 0.55 0.27
CA VAL A 311 5.25 0.31 0.96
C VAL A 311 6.00 -0.87 0.36
N THR A 312 5.30 -1.99 0.08
CA THR A 312 5.92 -3.17 -0.54
C THR A 312 6.39 -2.88 -1.97
N GLU A 313 5.60 -2.13 -2.74
CA GLU A 313 5.99 -1.65 -4.08
C GLU A 313 7.29 -0.83 -4.01
N ALA A 314 7.37 0.15 -3.08
CA ALA A 314 8.57 0.96 -2.87
C ALA A 314 9.79 0.10 -2.41
N ILE A 315 9.57 -0.87 -1.53
CA ILE A 315 10.62 -1.82 -1.11
C ILE A 315 11.12 -2.64 -2.30
N SER A 316 10.23 -3.08 -3.18
CA SER A 316 10.58 -3.93 -4.33
C SER A 316 11.49 -3.21 -5.33
N VAL A 317 11.32 -1.90 -5.50
CA VAL A 317 12.19 -1.07 -6.36
C VAL A 317 13.37 -0.43 -5.62
N GLY A 318 13.52 -0.67 -4.33
CA GLY A 318 14.61 -0.10 -3.52
C GLY A 318 14.46 1.38 -3.20
N LEU A 319 13.22 1.93 -3.21
CA LEU A 319 12.93 3.35 -3.10
C LEU A 319 12.75 3.81 -1.65
N PRO A 320 13.61 4.73 -1.12
CA PRO A 320 13.45 5.35 0.20
C PRO A 320 12.11 6.08 0.34
N MET A 321 11.57 6.09 1.57
CA MET A 321 10.25 6.62 1.83
C MET A 321 10.27 7.80 2.81
N ALA A 322 9.43 8.81 2.53
CA ALA A 322 9.08 9.87 3.44
C ALA A 322 7.57 9.79 3.72
N ILE A 323 7.21 9.44 4.95
CA ILE A 323 5.85 9.07 5.31
C ILE A 323 5.13 10.22 5.97
N PHE A 324 3.95 10.54 5.46
CA PHE A 324 3.07 11.54 6.06
C PHE A 324 1.74 10.93 6.50
N LYS A 325 1.15 11.49 7.54
CA LYS A 325 -0.23 11.26 7.98
C LYS A 325 -0.65 9.78 7.98
N ALA A 326 0.06 8.95 8.74
CA ALA A 326 -0.42 7.61 9.05
C ALA A 326 -1.79 7.69 9.77
N ILE A 327 -2.71 6.81 9.39
CA ILE A 327 -3.98 6.63 10.12
C ILE A 327 -3.67 5.79 11.36
N PRO A 328 -4.19 6.17 12.56
CA PRO A 328 -4.02 5.37 13.77
C PRO A 328 -4.43 3.90 13.55
N GLY A 329 -3.65 2.98 14.05
CA GLY A 329 -3.83 1.54 13.81
C GLY A 329 -2.78 1.00 12.83
N GLN A 330 -3.21 0.33 11.76
CA GLN A 330 -2.34 -0.38 10.82
C GLN A 330 -1.27 0.52 10.17
N GLU A 331 -1.69 1.68 9.64
CA GLU A 331 -0.74 2.58 8.97
C GLU A 331 0.31 3.15 9.94
N GLU A 332 -0.06 3.39 11.20
CA GLU A 332 0.88 3.84 12.24
C GLU A 332 1.92 2.77 12.55
N GLN A 333 1.48 1.52 12.70
CA GLN A 333 2.37 0.37 12.93
C GLN A 333 3.30 0.11 11.74
N ASN A 334 2.78 0.23 10.50
CA ASN A 334 3.59 0.15 9.28
C ASN A 334 4.66 1.25 9.26
N ALA A 335 4.28 2.50 9.61
CA ALA A 335 5.23 3.62 9.68
C ALA A 335 6.32 3.40 10.73
N ASP A 336 5.97 2.95 11.94
CA ASP A 336 6.92 2.63 12.99
C ASP A 336 7.90 1.54 12.55
N PHE A 337 7.39 0.48 11.92
CA PHE A 337 8.20 -0.59 11.37
C PHE A 337 9.25 -0.05 10.38
N LEU A 338 8.82 0.76 9.42
CA LEU A 338 9.69 1.29 8.36
C LEU A 338 10.76 2.23 8.91
N VAL A 339 10.39 3.12 9.85
CA VAL A 339 11.33 4.05 10.47
C VAL A 339 12.35 3.29 11.32
N ASN A 340 11.91 2.33 12.14
CA ASN A 340 12.78 1.50 12.96
C ASN A 340 13.75 0.64 12.13
N LYS A 341 13.41 0.34 10.86
CA LYS A 341 14.28 -0.38 9.92
C LYS A 341 15.11 0.55 9.04
N ASN A 342 15.12 1.85 9.31
CA ASN A 342 15.82 2.86 8.49
C ASN A 342 15.42 2.81 6.99
N MET A 343 14.17 2.48 6.70
CA MET A 343 13.63 2.46 5.32
C MET A 343 12.79 3.70 5.02
N ALA A 344 12.36 4.41 6.06
CA ALA A 344 11.54 5.61 5.94
C ALA A 344 11.91 6.68 6.96
N VAL A 345 11.51 7.93 6.67
CA VAL A 345 11.43 9.03 7.64
C VAL A 345 9.99 9.49 7.80
N ARG A 346 9.63 9.98 9.00
CA ARG A 346 8.31 10.62 9.21
C ARG A 346 8.38 12.09 8.82
N LEU A 347 7.39 12.54 8.05
CA LEU A 347 7.15 13.95 7.78
C LEU A 347 6.07 14.47 8.72
N GLU A 348 6.46 15.26 9.70
CA GLU A 348 5.53 15.90 10.61
C GLU A 348 4.78 17.06 9.95
N LYS A 349 3.63 17.45 10.52
CA LYS A 349 2.70 18.41 9.90
C LYS A 349 3.20 19.87 9.87
N ASP A 350 4.33 20.15 10.50
CA ASP A 350 4.85 21.50 10.71
C ASP A 350 6.04 21.88 9.82
N LYS A 351 6.87 22.82 10.30
CA LYS A 351 8.05 23.32 9.58
C LYS A 351 9.14 22.26 9.35
N THR A 352 9.09 21.14 10.07
CA THR A 352 10.08 20.06 9.97
C THR A 352 10.02 19.31 8.62
N CYS A 353 8.86 19.30 7.94
CA CYS A 353 8.71 18.68 6.62
C CYS A 353 9.72 19.23 5.60
N THR A 354 9.83 20.57 5.45
CA THR A 354 10.79 21.21 4.53
C THR A 354 12.23 20.86 4.94
N THR A 355 12.55 20.97 6.22
CA THR A 355 13.89 20.69 6.76
C THR A 355 14.27 19.23 6.52
N MET A 356 13.36 18.29 6.74
CA MET A 356 13.62 16.85 6.54
C MET A 356 13.91 16.55 5.07
N ILE A 357 13.11 17.07 4.14
CA ILE A 357 13.34 16.88 2.69
C ILE A 357 14.67 17.53 2.27
N THR A 358 14.94 18.78 2.71
CA THR A 358 16.21 19.45 2.43
C THR A 358 17.40 18.60 2.92
N ARG A 359 17.28 18.05 4.12
CA ARG A 359 18.34 17.21 4.70
C ARG A 359 18.56 15.93 3.91
N LEU A 360 17.48 15.24 3.48
CA LEU A 360 17.61 14.02 2.68
C LEU A 360 18.25 14.29 1.31
N LEU A 361 17.98 15.44 0.68
CA LEU A 361 18.58 15.81 -0.59
C LEU A 361 20.05 16.24 -0.46
N ARG A 362 20.45 16.81 0.69
CA ARG A 362 21.83 17.24 0.97
C ARG A 362 22.75 16.12 1.46
N GLU A 363 22.17 15.09 2.06
CA GLU A 363 22.90 13.99 2.69
C GLU A 363 22.70 12.69 1.86
N PRO A 364 23.37 12.53 0.70
CA PRO A 364 23.20 11.34 -0.15
C PRO A 364 23.50 10.03 0.60
N ASP A 365 24.49 10.03 1.49
CA ASP A 365 24.81 8.87 2.33
C ASP A 365 23.60 8.37 3.15
N ARG A 366 22.72 9.30 3.53
CA ARG A 366 21.49 8.94 4.26
C ARG A 366 20.48 8.22 3.39
N LEU A 367 20.26 8.71 2.15
CA LEU A 367 19.41 8.02 1.19
C LEU A 367 19.99 6.66 0.81
N ASP A 368 21.31 6.58 0.64
CA ASP A 368 22.00 5.32 0.32
C ASP A 368 21.93 4.33 1.49
N GLY A 369 22.06 4.80 2.73
CA GLY A 369 21.82 4.00 3.92
C GLY A 369 20.38 3.44 3.96
N MET A 370 19.38 4.24 3.58
CA MET A 370 18.00 3.79 3.48
C MET A 370 17.83 2.78 2.34
N LYS A 371 18.38 3.02 1.15
CA LYS A 371 18.39 2.06 0.02
C LYS A 371 19.03 0.73 0.41
N LYS A 372 20.15 0.77 1.15
CA LYS A 372 20.81 -0.43 1.66
C LYS A 372 19.87 -1.21 2.59
N SER A 373 19.25 -0.54 3.57
CA SER A 373 18.30 -1.18 4.49
C SER A 373 17.12 -1.82 3.76
N ILE A 374 16.60 -1.17 2.72
CA ILE A 374 15.52 -1.68 1.88
C ILE A 374 15.97 -2.94 1.12
N ARG A 375 17.15 -2.92 0.49
CA ARG A 375 17.70 -4.09 -0.23
C ARG A 375 17.90 -5.29 0.70
N GLU A 376 18.45 -5.08 1.88
CA GLU A 376 18.64 -6.13 2.89
C GLU A 376 17.32 -6.71 3.40
N PHE A 377 16.27 -5.89 3.45
CA PHE A 377 14.95 -6.31 3.87
C PHE A 377 14.15 -7.01 2.76
N SER A 378 14.33 -6.63 1.50
CA SER A 378 13.56 -7.13 0.35
C SER A 378 13.57 -8.67 0.31
N LYS A 379 12.41 -9.26 0.05
CA LYS A 379 12.19 -10.71 -0.01
C LYS A 379 12.27 -11.27 -1.44
N GLY A 380 12.57 -10.41 -2.42
CA GLY A 380 12.46 -10.78 -3.82
C GLY A 380 10.99 -11.01 -4.21
N ASN A 381 10.76 -11.88 -5.16
CA ASN A 381 9.42 -12.13 -5.72
C ASN A 381 8.53 -12.94 -4.76
N SER A 382 7.74 -12.25 -3.94
CA SER A 382 6.78 -12.86 -3.01
C SER A 382 5.79 -13.80 -3.71
N ALA A 383 5.27 -13.41 -4.88
CA ALA A 383 4.29 -14.20 -5.61
C ALA A 383 4.87 -15.55 -6.04
N LYS A 384 6.15 -15.61 -6.40
CA LYS A 384 6.87 -16.88 -6.70
C LYS A 384 6.88 -17.83 -5.50
N ASN A 385 7.24 -17.31 -4.32
CA ASN A 385 7.34 -18.15 -3.13
C ASN A 385 5.95 -18.63 -2.68
N ILE A 386 4.92 -17.78 -2.82
CA ILE A 386 3.53 -18.13 -2.53
C ILE A 386 3.03 -19.20 -3.51
N TYR A 387 3.35 -19.09 -4.80
CA TYR A 387 2.97 -20.08 -5.80
C TYR A 387 3.56 -21.47 -5.49
N ILE A 388 4.83 -21.55 -5.11
CA ILE A 388 5.48 -22.80 -4.69
C ILE A 388 4.76 -23.37 -3.46
N LEU A 389 4.48 -22.54 -2.45
CA LEU A 389 3.75 -22.96 -1.25
C LEU A 389 2.34 -23.48 -1.58
N MET A 390 1.66 -22.86 -2.54
CA MET A 390 0.33 -23.33 -3.00
C MET A 390 0.42 -24.74 -3.57
N GLN A 391 1.41 -25.03 -4.43
CA GLN A 391 1.62 -26.36 -5.00
C GLN A 391 1.89 -27.40 -3.92
N GLU A 392 2.77 -27.08 -2.95
CA GLU A 392 3.06 -27.96 -1.82
C GLU A 392 1.82 -28.30 -0.98
N LEU A 393 0.96 -27.31 -0.71
CA LEU A 393 -0.26 -27.51 0.08
C LEU A 393 -1.31 -28.31 -0.68
N ILE A 394 -1.46 -28.11 -1.99
CA ILE A 394 -2.35 -28.88 -2.84
C ILE A 394 -1.90 -30.36 -2.85
N ASP A 395 -0.61 -30.63 -3.03
CA ASP A 395 -0.09 -32.00 -3.12
C ASP A 395 -0.19 -32.75 -1.78
N ARG A 396 -0.07 -32.07 -0.65
CA ARG A 396 -0.28 -32.67 0.68
C ARG A 396 -1.74 -33.07 0.95
N ASN A 397 -2.69 -32.50 0.21
CA ASN A 397 -4.13 -32.74 0.41
C ASN A 397 -4.75 -33.69 -0.64
N LYS A 398 -3.96 -34.15 -1.62
CA LYS A 398 -4.33 -35.26 -2.52
C LYS A 398 -4.11 -36.60 -1.85
#